data_7afc0ff43d36c052ea7a85f1bd251930
#
_entry.id   7afc0ff43d36c052ea7a85f1bd251930
#
_cell.length_a   1.000
_cell.length_b   1.000
_cell.length_c   1.000
_cell.angle_alpha   90.00
_cell.angle_beta   90.00
_cell.angle_gamma   90.00
#
_symmetry.space_group_name_H-M   'P 1'
#
loop_
_entity.id
_entity.type
_entity.pdbx_description
1 polymer ?
#
loop_
_entity_poly.entity_id
_entity_poly.type
_entity_poly.pdbx_seq_one_letter_code
_entity_poly.pdbx_strand_id
1 'polypeptide(L)'
;SQKIGRPGNTSDILGVTTSEYAISLPDGTMPIVPFTTQVDAQGMNFELVSATSLDQDYVYEIAPAPTGQLNMLYRNDKLGFGSPNTGFMFYFKQGTLQPYNFNFQQQISNQTINVDVEGVNQTDTWLYQTSADNTLGLWKQVENVYADAYLQTESSDKKIFSVGSRANDEVTYVFGDGVFSEMPVGNFRAYVRSSNALTYTIAPSEMNGVAVAITYVSRLGRNET
;
A
#
# COMPACT_ATOMS: atom_id res chain seq x y z
N SER A 1 5.71 -27.64 3.20
CA SER A 1 5.36 -26.57 2.26
C SER A 1 4.01 -25.99 2.65
N GLN A 2 4.01 -24.73 2.95
CA GLN A 2 2.78 -24.00 3.26
C GLN A 2 1.91 -23.95 1.99
N LYS A 3 0.65 -24.37 2.07
CA LYS A 3 -0.28 -24.06 1.00
C LYS A 3 -0.67 -22.60 1.15
N ILE A 4 -0.13 -21.80 0.33
CA ILE A 4 -0.57 -20.46 0.10
C ILE A 4 -1.99 -20.57 -0.46
N GLY A 5 -2.94 -19.87 0.12
CA GLY A 5 -4.34 -19.89 -0.33
C GLY A 5 -4.41 -19.51 -1.81
N ARG A 6 -5.23 -20.22 -2.58
CA ARG A 6 -5.42 -19.91 -3.99
C ARG A 6 -6.44 -18.78 -4.13
N PRO A 7 -6.08 -17.64 -4.68
CA PRO A 7 -7.03 -16.58 -4.97
C PRO A 7 -7.84 -16.86 -6.23
N GLY A 8 -8.94 -16.15 -6.34
CA GLY A 8 -9.93 -16.38 -7.37
C GLY A 8 -9.66 -15.75 -8.74
N ASN A 9 -8.60 -14.97 -8.92
CA ASN A 9 -8.35 -14.30 -10.19
C ASN A 9 -7.09 -14.79 -10.88
N THR A 10 -7.26 -15.32 -12.08
CA THR A 10 -6.18 -15.57 -13.03
C THR A 10 -6.44 -14.76 -14.27
N SER A 11 -5.52 -13.87 -14.62
CA SER A 11 -5.52 -13.22 -15.92
C SER A 11 -4.53 -13.91 -16.87
N ASP A 12 -4.94 -14.12 -18.09
CA ASP A 12 -4.14 -14.81 -19.10
C ASP A 12 -3.82 -13.84 -20.24
N ILE A 13 -2.60 -13.30 -20.28
CA ILE A 13 -2.10 -12.52 -21.41
C ILE A 13 -0.97 -13.30 -22.05
N LEU A 14 -1.03 -13.50 -23.34
CA LEU A 14 0.02 -14.13 -24.14
C LEU A 14 0.46 -15.49 -23.57
N GLY A 15 -0.47 -16.24 -22.96
CA GLY A 15 -0.17 -17.51 -22.34
C GLY A 15 0.46 -17.45 -20.95
N VAL A 16 0.67 -16.26 -20.38
CA VAL A 16 1.18 -16.08 -19.02
C VAL A 16 0.00 -15.91 -18.07
N THR A 17 -0.06 -16.72 -17.03
CA THR A 17 -1.09 -16.64 -15.98
C THR A 17 -0.49 -15.98 -14.74
N THR A 18 -1.18 -14.97 -14.20
CA THR A 18 -0.84 -14.37 -12.91
C THR A 18 -1.87 -14.79 -11.86
N SER A 19 -1.38 -15.29 -10.73
CA SER A 19 -2.22 -15.70 -9.60
C SER A 19 -1.79 -14.97 -8.34
N GLU A 20 -2.76 -14.60 -7.51
CA GLU A 20 -2.50 -13.98 -6.21
C GLU A 20 -2.40 -15.05 -5.11
N TYR A 21 -1.52 -14.85 -4.17
CA TYR A 21 -1.29 -15.70 -3.01
C TYR A 21 -1.15 -14.85 -1.76
N ALA A 22 -1.57 -15.38 -0.63
CA ALA A 22 -1.44 -14.71 0.65
C ALA A 22 -0.62 -15.57 1.63
N ILE A 23 0.32 -14.93 2.32
CA ILE A 23 1.00 -15.47 3.49
C ILE A 23 0.32 -14.91 4.72
N SER A 24 -0.08 -15.78 5.65
CA SER A 24 -0.62 -15.34 6.95
C SER A 24 0.53 -14.85 7.82
N LEU A 25 0.41 -13.61 8.26
CA LEU A 25 1.29 -13.00 9.25
C LEU A 25 0.62 -13.10 10.64
N PRO A 26 1.35 -12.85 11.73
CA PRO A 26 0.73 -12.73 13.05
C PRO A 26 -0.40 -11.69 13.06
N ASP A 27 -1.46 -11.96 13.83
CA ASP A 27 -2.62 -11.08 13.90
C ASP A 27 -2.24 -9.62 14.23
N GLY A 28 -2.88 -8.68 13.55
CA GLY A 28 -2.61 -7.26 13.72
C GLY A 28 -1.29 -6.77 13.11
N THR A 29 -0.56 -7.62 12.41
CA THR A 29 0.69 -7.24 11.73
C THR A 29 0.38 -6.50 10.44
N MET A 30 1.11 -5.41 10.21
CA MET A 30 1.12 -4.71 8.92
C MET A 30 1.75 -5.61 7.84
N PRO A 31 1.16 -5.66 6.64
CA PRO A 31 1.69 -6.48 5.54
C PRO A 31 2.88 -5.81 4.84
N ILE A 32 3.88 -5.45 5.61
CA ILE A 32 5.07 -4.75 5.19
C ILE A 32 6.27 -5.41 5.85
N VAL A 33 7.30 -5.72 5.05
CA VAL A 33 8.54 -6.31 5.53
C VAL A 33 9.70 -5.38 5.20
N PRO A 34 10.25 -4.65 6.18
CA PRO A 34 11.36 -3.74 5.94
C PRO A 34 12.67 -4.51 5.69
N PHE A 35 13.47 -3.99 4.80
CA PHE A 35 14.84 -4.46 4.57
C PHE A 35 15.72 -3.31 4.09
N THR A 36 17.03 -3.50 4.16
CA THR A 36 18.01 -2.51 3.71
C THR A 36 18.93 -3.16 2.67
N THR A 37 19.22 -2.44 1.62
CA THR A 37 20.24 -2.82 0.64
C THR A 37 21.13 -1.62 0.31
N GLN A 38 22.20 -1.86 -0.44
CA GLN A 38 23.05 -0.80 -0.94
C GLN A 38 22.73 -0.53 -2.40
N VAL A 39 22.45 0.74 -2.70
CA VAL A 39 22.26 1.26 -4.05
C VAL A 39 23.28 2.37 -4.26
N ASP A 40 24.08 2.30 -5.28
CA ASP A 40 25.19 3.24 -5.53
C ASP A 40 26.11 3.41 -4.29
N ALA A 41 26.41 2.31 -3.59
CA ALA A 41 27.19 2.27 -2.36
C ALA A 41 26.58 3.02 -1.16
N GLN A 42 25.31 3.39 -1.23
CA GLN A 42 24.54 3.99 -0.13
C GLN A 42 23.54 2.99 0.46
N GLY A 43 23.48 2.92 1.79
CA GLY A 43 22.46 2.14 2.47
C GLY A 43 21.08 2.77 2.29
N MET A 44 20.12 2.00 1.77
CA MET A 44 18.77 2.46 1.52
C MET A 44 17.74 1.53 2.12
N ASN A 45 16.68 2.12 2.66
CA ASN A 45 15.57 1.39 3.23
C ASN A 45 14.52 1.10 2.16
N PHE A 46 14.09 -0.13 2.13
CA PHE A 46 13.00 -0.62 1.31
C PHE A 46 11.99 -1.39 2.14
N GLU A 47 10.81 -1.50 1.62
CA GLU A 47 9.73 -2.30 2.19
C GLU A 47 9.17 -3.24 1.12
N LEU A 48 9.18 -4.54 1.42
CA LEU A 48 8.37 -5.50 0.68
C LEU A 48 6.92 -5.27 1.08
N VAL A 49 6.05 -5.05 0.11
CA VAL A 49 4.65 -4.67 0.33
C VAL A 49 3.69 -5.66 -0.33
N SER A 50 2.46 -5.70 0.17
CA SER A 50 1.39 -6.49 -0.45
C SER A 50 1.06 -5.94 -1.82
N ALA A 51 0.98 -6.82 -2.81
CA ALA A 51 0.68 -6.47 -4.18
C ALA A 51 -0.54 -7.21 -4.72
N THR A 52 -1.29 -6.54 -5.58
CA THR A 52 -2.37 -7.10 -6.38
C THR A 52 -2.23 -6.71 -7.83
N SER A 53 -2.84 -7.49 -8.72
CA SER A 53 -2.97 -7.18 -10.14
C SER A 53 -4.45 -7.05 -10.47
N LEU A 54 -4.91 -5.83 -10.67
CA LEU A 54 -6.31 -5.56 -11.04
C LEU A 54 -6.56 -5.77 -12.54
N ASP A 55 -5.56 -5.46 -13.34
CA ASP A 55 -5.53 -5.67 -14.77
C ASP A 55 -4.22 -6.34 -15.17
N GLN A 56 -4.24 -6.98 -16.29
CA GLN A 56 -3.21 -7.88 -16.79
C GLN A 56 -1.78 -7.27 -16.80
N ASP A 57 -1.63 -5.93 -16.81
CA ASP A 57 -0.37 -5.25 -17.02
C ASP A 57 0.12 -4.41 -15.83
N TYR A 58 -0.73 -4.22 -14.81
CA TYR A 58 -0.39 -3.32 -13.71
C TYR A 58 -0.40 -4.03 -12.36
N VAL A 59 0.68 -3.85 -11.62
CA VAL A 59 0.83 -4.29 -10.24
C VAL A 59 0.68 -3.08 -9.33
N TYR A 60 -0.19 -3.20 -8.35
CA TYR A 60 -0.46 -2.14 -7.38
C TYR A 60 -0.15 -2.61 -5.97
N GLU A 61 0.28 -1.69 -5.14
CA GLU A 61 0.32 -1.90 -3.70
C GLU A 61 -1.10 -1.91 -3.13
N ILE A 62 -1.42 -2.90 -2.33
CA ILE A 62 -2.66 -2.92 -1.56
C ILE A 62 -2.54 -1.92 -0.43
N ALA A 63 -3.58 -1.10 -0.22
CA ALA A 63 -3.61 -0.13 0.87
C ALA A 63 -3.21 -0.78 2.21
N PRO A 64 -2.14 -0.32 2.87
CA PRO A 64 -1.60 -0.97 4.05
C PRO A 64 -2.58 -0.89 5.22
N ALA A 65 -2.90 -2.04 5.78
CA ALA A 65 -3.73 -2.16 6.97
C ALA A 65 -3.28 -3.37 7.78
N PRO A 66 -3.47 -3.40 9.11
CA PRO A 66 -3.03 -4.49 9.97
C PRO A 66 -3.90 -5.74 9.81
N THR A 67 -3.94 -6.29 8.61
CA THR A 67 -4.77 -7.46 8.24
C THR A 67 -4.13 -8.78 8.57
N GLY A 68 -2.83 -8.80 8.89
CA GLY A 68 -2.10 -10.04 9.09
C GLY A 68 -1.94 -10.89 7.82
N GLN A 69 -2.03 -10.29 6.63
CA GLN A 69 -1.88 -11.00 5.37
C GLN A 69 -0.97 -10.23 4.40
N LEU A 70 0.10 -10.88 3.95
CA LEU A 70 0.99 -10.36 2.91
C LEU A 70 0.62 -11.03 1.58
N ASN A 71 0.15 -10.25 0.64
CA ASN A 71 -0.22 -10.73 -0.69
C ASN A 71 0.95 -10.64 -1.65
N MET A 72 1.12 -11.69 -2.45
CA MET A 72 2.16 -11.83 -3.46
C MET A 72 1.57 -12.33 -4.76
N LEU A 73 2.21 -12.02 -5.86
CA LEU A 73 1.84 -12.50 -7.18
C LEU A 73 2.74 -13.67 -7.59
N TYR A 74 2.16 -14.65 -8.28
CA TYR A 74 2.89 -15.72 -8.91
C TYR A 74 2.59 -15.73 -10.41
N ARG A 75 3.61 -15.60 -11.24
CA ARG A 75 3.51 -15.72 -12.70
C ARG A 75 3.85 -17.13 -13.14
N ASN A 76 3.15 -17.58 -14.16
CA ASN A 76 3.42 -18.88 -14.80
C ASN A 76 3.17 -18.75 -16.31
N ASP A 77 4.22 -18.89 -17.10
CA ASP A 77 4.16 -18.87 -18.57
C ASP A 77 3.95 -20.26 -19.18
N LYS A 78 3.73 -21.28 -18.35
CA LYS A 78 3.54 -22.68 -18.76
C LYS A 78 4.77 -23.35 -19.39
N LEU A 79 5.92 -22.66 -19.42
CA LEU A 79 7.18 -23.23 -19.93
C LEU A 79 7.96 -24.01 -18.86
N GLY A 80 7.50 -24.00 -17.62
CA GLY A 80 8.07 -24.77 -16.52
C GLY A 80 9.06 -23.98 -15.65
N PHE A 81 9.62 -24.69 -14.67
CA PHE A 81 10.63 -24.12 -13.77
C PHE A 81 11.88 -23.74 -14.54
N GLY A 82 12.40 -22.56 -14.28
CA GLY A 82 13.60 -22.01 -14.95
C GLY A 82 13.28 -21.00 -16.04
N SER A 83 12.00 -20.85 -16.42
CA SER A 83 11.59 -19.71 -17.24
C SER A 83 11.70 -18.41 -16.45
N PRO A 84 12.21 -17.32 -17.06
CA PRO A 84 12.29 -16.00 -16.42
C PRO A 84 10.90 -15.40 -16.10
N ASN A 85 9.83 -15.96 -16.68
CA ASN A 85 8.46 -15.52 -16.47
C ASN A 85 7.66 -16.47 -15.55
N THR A 86 8.33 -17.39 -14.85
CA THR A 86 7.67 -18.30 -13.91
C THR A 86 8.28 -18.14 -12.53
N GLY A 87 7.48 -17.73 -11.53
CA GLY A 87 7.92 -17.55 -10.16
C GLY A 87 7.09 -16.55 -9.38
N PHE A 88 7.44 -16.39 -8.11
CA PHE A 88 6.88 -15.34 -7.28
C PHE A 88 7.46 -13.97 -7.66
N MET A 89 6.57 -12.99 -7.74
CA MET A 89 6.91 -11.59 -7.91
C MET A 89 6.80 -10.89 -6.56
N PHE A 90 7.87 -10.27 -6.16
CA PHE A 90 7.93 -9.43 -4.97
C PHE A 90 7.86 -7.96 -5.38
N TYR A 91 6.95 -7.24 -4.77
CA TYR A 91 6.81 -5.80 -4.98
C TYR A 91 7.40 -5.08 -3.78
N PHE A 92 8.33 -4.20 -4.03
CA PHE A 92 8.97 -3.43 -2.96
C PHE A 92 9.05 -1.96 -3.35
N LYS A 93 9.02 -1.12 -2.34
CA LYS A 93 9.11 0.33 -2.46
C LYS A 93 10.22 0.87 -1.58
N GLN A 94 10.85 1.94 -2.06
CA GLN A 94 11.83 2.68 -1.29
C GLN A 94 11.12 3.51 -0.20
N GLY A 95 11.71 3.56 0.98
CA GLY A 95 11.23 4.36 2.10
C GLY A 95 10.74 3.52 3.27
N THR A 96 10.09 4.20 4.20
CA THR A 96 9.54 3.59 5.42
C THR A 96 8.13 4.11 5.64
N LEU A 97 7.18 3.21 5.83
CA LEU A 97 5.80 3.54 6.14
C LEU A 97 5.66 3.97 7.60
N GLN A 98 5.05 5.11 7.83
CA GLN A 98 4.82 5.68 9.15
C GLN A 98 3.34 5.96 9.39
N PRO A 99 2.81 5.64 10.58
CA PRO A 99 1.47 6.04 10.97
C PRO A 99 1.45 7.50 11.44
N TYR A 100 0.44 8.24 11.01
CA TYR A 100 0.15 9.59 11.49
C TYR A 100 -1.30 9.65 11.96
N ASN A 101 -1.52 9.93 13.26
CA ASN A 101 -2.86 9.94 13.85
C ASN A 101 -3.33 11.36 14.10
N PHE A 102 -4.59 11.62 13.79
CA PHE A 102 -5.24 12.90 14.07
C PHE A 102 -6.74 12.73 14.31
N ASN A 103 -7.38 13.81 14.77
CA ASN A 103 -8.81 13.79 15.10
C ASN A 103 -9.49 15.06 14.60
N PHE A 104 -10.66 14.92 14.03
CA PHE A 104 -11.56 16.01 13.73
C PHE A 104 -12.70 16.04 14.74
N GLN A 105 -12.73 17.08 15.57
CA GLN A 105 -13.73 17.26 16.64
C GLN A 105 -15.12 17.61 16.10
N GLN A 106 -15.16 18.27 14.94
CA GLN A 106 -16.38 18.80 14.33
C GLN A 106 -16.33 18.60 12.82
N GLN A 107 -17.52 18.46 12.22
CA GLN A 107 -17.67 18.50 10.78
C GLN A 107 -17.56 19.95 10.29
N ILE A 108 -16.51 20.24 9.57
CA ILE A 108 -16.27 21.58 8.98
C ILE A 108 -16.06 21.38 7.48
N SER A 109 -16.74 22.20 6.70
CA SER A 109 -16.62 22.22 5.24
C SER A 109 -15.20 22.60 4.80
N ASN A 110 -14.65 21.91 3.80
CA ASN A 110 -13.34 22.18 3.22
C ASN A 110 -12.18 22.11 4.22
N GLN A 111 -12.29 21.23 5.20
CA GLN A 111 -11.29 21.05 6.22
C GLN A 111 -9.98 20.49 5.62
N THR A 112 -8.86 20.94 6.17
CA THR A 112 -7.53 20.46 5.79
C THR A 112 -6.75 19.99 7.00
N ILE A 113 -5.81 19.10 6.81
CA ILE A 113 -4.83 18.70 7.82
C ILE A 113 -3.44 18.60 7.20
N ASN A 114 -2.47 19.20 7.85
CA ASN A 114 -1.08 19.08 7.48
C ASN A 114 -0.50 17.82 8.11
N VAL A 115 0.16 17.02 7.30
CA VAL A 115 0.92 15.86 7.76
C VAL A 115 2.38 16.26 7.77
N ASP A 116 2.90 16.51 8.96
CA ASP A 116 4.25 17.03 9.17
C ASP A 116 5.26 15.85 9.17
N VAL A 117 5.34 15.19 8.03
CA VAL A 117 6.31 14.14 7.72
C VAL A 117 7.00 14.54 6.42
N GLU A 118 8.31 14.68 6.47
CA GLU A 118 9.12 15.08 5.31
C GLU A 118 9.36 13.90 4.35
N GLY A 119 9.58 14.19 3.09
CA GLY A 119 9.94 13.21 2.06
C GLY A 119 8.80 12.24 1.70
N VAL A 120 7.55 12.68 1.78
CA VAL A 120 6.36 11.88 1.43
C VAL A 120 6.02 12.05 -0.05
N ASN A 121 5.88 10.92 -0.75
CA ASN A 121 5.30 10.94 -2.08
C ASN A 121 3.77 11.04 -1.97
N GLN A 122 3.15 11.97 -2.70
CA GLN A 122 1.70 12.17 -2.70
C GLN A 122 0.88 10.90 -3.04
N THR A 123 1.43 10.00 -3.82
CA THR A 123 0.76 8.74 -4.20
C THR A 123 0.96 7.61 -3.20
N ASP A 124 1.89 7.77 -2.23
CA ASP A 124 2.23 6.78 -1.22
C ASP A 124 1.66 7.16 0.15
N THR A 125 0.39 7.51 0.14
CA THR A 125 -0.34 7.90 1.35
C THR A 125 -1.74 7.29 1.34
N TRP A 126 -2.17 6.78 2.50
CA TRP A 126 -3.46 6.14 2.70
C TRP A 126 -4.10 6.67 3.96
N LEU A 127 -5.39 6.93 3.91
CA LEU A 127 -6.14 7.51 5.01
C LEU A 127 -7.25 6.58 5.45
N TYR A 128 -7.27 6.27 6.75
CA TYR A 128 -8.30 5.46 7.39
C TYR A 128 -9.02 6.26 8.48
N GLN A 129 -10.34 6.16 8.48
CA GLN A 129 -11.15 6.56 9.61
C GLN A 129 -11.27 5.38 10.57
N THR A 130 -10.97 5.59 11.86
CA THR A 130 -11.07 4.57 12.89
C THR A 130 -12.41 4.70 13.62
N SER A 131 -13.14 3.60 13.76
CA SER A 131 -14.35 3.52 14.57
C SER A 131 -14.05 3.13 16.02
N ALA A 132 -15.06 3.18 16.88
CA ALA A 132 -14.93 2.86 18.31
C ALA A 132 -14.47 1.40 18.57
N ASP A 133 -14.74 0.49 17.65
CA ASP A 133 -14.32 -0.91 17.68
C ASP A 133 -12.97 -1.16 16.98
N ASN A 134 -12.23 -0.11 16.66
CA ASN A 134 -10.98 -0.12 15.90
C ASN A 134 -11.09 -0.66 14.46
N THR A 135 -12.28 -0.76 13.90
CA THR A 135 -12.41 -1.03 12.46
C THR A 135 -11.91 0.15 11.66
N LEU A 136 -11.25 -0.15 10.54
CA LEU A 136 -10.64 0.84 9.69
C LEU A 136 -11.48 1.02 8.42
N GLY A 137 -11.96 2.23 8.19
CA GLY A 137 -12.64 2.61 6.96
C GLY A 137 -11.69 3.41 6.06
N LEU A 138 -11.30 2.83 4.91
CA LEU A 138 -10.43 3.50 3.95
C LEU A 138 -11.16 4.65 3.25
N TRP A 139 -10.52 5.81 3.24
CA TRP A 139 -10.90 6.94 2.41
C TRP A 139 -10.17 6.87 1.07
N LYS A 140 -10.86 7.19 -0.01
CA LYS A 140 -10.30 7.13 -1.36
C LYS A 140 -9.58 8.43 -1.69
N GLN A 141 -8.32 8.31 -2.09
CA GLN A 141 -7.59 9.44 -2.64
C GLN A 141 -8.07 9.75 -4.06
N VAL A 142 -8.29 11.01 -4.35
CA VAL A 142 -8.67 11.56 -5.66
C VAL A 142 -7.73 12.71 -6.02
N GLU A 143 -7.63 13.04 -7.31
CA GLU A 143 -6.79 14.16 -7.75
C GLU A 143 -7.31 15.49 -7.21
N ASN A 144 -8.61 15.69 -7.28
CA ASN A 144 -9.24 16.92 -6.80
C ASN A 144 -10.63 16.62 -6.22
N VAL A 145 -10.80 16.86 -4.92
CA VAL A 145 -12.06 16.61 -4.21
C VAL A 145 -13.26 17.31 -4.84
N TYR A 146 -13.08 18.49 -5.42
CA TYR A 146 -14.17 19.26 -6.03
C TYR A 146 -14.52 18.81 -7.44
N ALA A 147 -13.53 18.42 -8.24
CA ALA A 147 -13.75 17.96 -9.61
C ALA A 147 -14.25 16.51 -9.65
N ASP A 148 -13.63 15.63 -8.87
CA ASP A 148 -13.98 14.20 -8.88
C ASP A 148 -15.32 13.92 -8.18
N ALA A 149 -15.66 14.68 -7.15
CA ALA A 149 -16.97 14.59 -6.50
C ALA A 149 -18.14 14.89 -7.47
N TYR A 150 -17.92 15.79 -8.43
CA TYR A 150 -18.94 16.13 -9.43
C TYR A 150 -19.15 15.04 -10.50
N LEU A 151 -18.09 14.27 -10.78
CA LEU A 151 -18.11 13.20 -11.79
C LEU A 151 -18.61 11.85 -11.25
N GLN A 152 -18.62 11.66 -9.94
CA GLN A 152 -19.09 10.42 -9.31
C GLN A 152 -20.60 10.46 -9.12
N THR A 153 -21.31 9.83 -10.03
CA THR A 153 -22.79 9.70 -10.00
C THR A 153 -23.29 8.63 -9.02
N GLU A 154 -22.41 7.82 -8.43
CA GLU A 154 -22.79 6.78 -7.48
C GLU A 154 -22.56 7.24 -6.04
N SER A 155 -23.63 7.22 -5.25
CA SER A 155 -23.72 7.73 -3.87
C SER A 155 -22.90 6.96 -2.82
N SER A 156 -22.15 5.94 -3.19
CA SER A 156 -21.45 5.05 -2.26
C SER A 156 -20.08 5.54 -1.81
N ASP A 157 -19.39 6.37 -2.61
CA ASP A 157 -18.00 6.75 -2.36
C ASP A 157 -17.85 8.24 -2.00
N LYS A 158 -18.55 8.68 -0.95
CA LYS A 158 -18.39 10.05 -0.45
C LYS A 158 -17.14 10.26 0.43
N LYS A 159 -16.49 9.18 0.87
CA LYS A 159 -15.27 9.23 1.67
C LYS A 159 -14.06 9.43 0.78
N ILE A 160 -13.87 10.66 0.32
CA ILE A 160 -12.79 11.05 -0.57
C ILE A 160 -11.96 12.18 0.02
N PHE A 161 -10.68 12.21 -0.32
CA PHE A 161 -9.75 13.29 0.02
C PHE A 161 -8.76 13.50 -1.11
N SER A 162 -8.19 14.69 -1.21
CA SER A 162 -7.07 14.96 -2.12
C SER A 162 -5.82 15.31 -1.34
N VAL A 163 -4.67 15.19 -1.98
CA VAL A 163 -3.36 15.41 -1.38
C VAL A 163 -2.66 16.54 -2.10
N GLY A 164 -2.31 17.57 -1.36
CA GLY A 164 -1.48 18.69 -1.85
C GLY A 164 -0.05 18.59 -1.33
N SER A 165 0.93 18.97 -2.15
CA SER A 165 2.32 19.09 -1.73
C SER A 165 2.57 20.35 -0.94
N ARG A 166 3.52 20.26 0.00
CA ARG A 166 4.09 21.37 0.76
C ARG A 166 5.61 21.43 0.58
N ALA A 167 6.24 22.39 1.23
CA ALA A 167 7.69 22.43 1.32
C ALA A 167 8.24 21.16 2.01
N ASN A 168 9.49 20.79 1.71
CA ASN A 168 10.17 19.58 2.21
C ASN A 168 9.45 18.26 1.87
N ASP A 169 8.70 18.24 0.77
CA ASP A 169 7.89 17.08 0.38
C ASP A 169 6.93 16.59 1.48
N GLU A 170 6.45 17.49 2.32
CA GLU A 170 5.33 17.27 3.21
C GLU A 170 4.00 17.31 2.44
N VAL A 171 2.94 16.77 3.02
CA VAL A 171 1.63 16.74 2.39
C VAL A 171 0.54 17.37 3.24
N THR A 172 -0.47 17.90 2.56
CA THR A 172 -1.73 18.35 3.16
C THR A 172 -2.87 17.54 2.62
N TYR A 173 -3.70 16.98 3.49
CA TYR A 173 -4.97 16.38 3.09
C TYR A 173 -6.05 17.44 3.04
N VAL A 174 -6.81 17.42 1.95
CA VAL A 174 -7.92 18.33 1.70
C VAL A 174 -9.19 17.50 1.59
N PHE A 175 -10.21 17.91 2.34
CA PHE A 175 -11.52 17.27 2.38
C PHE A 175 -12.57 18.15 1.73
N GLY A 176 -13.70 17.57 1.39
CA GLY A 176 -14.76 18.27 0.71
C GLY A 176 -15.71 19.05 1.64
N ASP A 177 -16.82 19.49 1.04
CA ASP A 177 -17.74 20.46 1.62
C ASP A 177 -18.97 19.84 2.32
N GLY A 178 -19.13 18.53 2.25
CA GLY A 178 -20.29 17.82 2.78
C GLY A 178 -21.47 17.69 1.80
N VAL A 179 -21.40 18.33 0.64
CA VAL A 179 -22.43 18.22 -0.40
C VAL A 179 -22.13 17.06 -1.35
N PHE A 180 -20.93 17.07 -1.92
CA PHE A 180 -20.47 16.05 -2.87
C PHE A 180 -19.57 15.00 -2.22
N SER A 181 -18.92 15.33 -1.12
CA SER A 181 -18.07 14.44 -0.35
C SER A 181 -18.39 14.53 1.15
N GLU A 182 -18.06 13.49 1.90
CA GLU A 182 -18.27 13.45 3.34
C GLU A 182 -17.31 14.43 4.03
N MET A 183 -17.81 15.18 5.05
CA MET A 183 -16.97 15.97 5.93
C MET A 183 -16.34 15.05 6.99
N PRO A 184 -15.02 15.13 7.20
CA PRO A 184 -14.36 14.25 8.15
C PRO A 184 -14.77 14.59 9.59
N VAL A 185 -14.96 13.54 10.40
CA VAL A 185 -15.21 13.65 11.85
C VAL A 185 -14.69 12.41 12.56
N GLY A 186 -14.18 12.56 13.77
CA GLY A 186 -13.65 11.48 14.59
C GLY A 186 -12.18 11.21 14.37
N ASN A 187 -11.74 10.01 14.70
CA ASN A 187 -10.34 9.62 14.67
C ASN A 187 -9.91 9.12 13.30
N PHE A 188 -8.74 9.53 12.89
CA PHE A 188 -8.12 9.14 11.64
C PHE A 188 -6.71 8.64 11.87
N ARG A 189 -6.31 7.69 11.03
CA ARG A 189 -4.95 7.22 10.89
C ARG A 189 -4.54 7.30 9.43
N ALA A 190 -3.56 8.11 9.15
CA ALA A 190 -2.87 8.09 7.88
C ALA A 190 -1.66 7.15 7.95
N TYR A 191 -1.38 6.48 6.84
CA TYR A 191 -0.10 5.83 6.59
C TYR A 191 0.57 6.58 5.47
N VAL A 192 1.77 7.08 5.72
CA VAL A 192 2.58 7.82 4.75
C VAL A 192 3.93 7.15 4.61
N ARG A 193 4.41 6.97 3.39
CA ARG A 193 5.76 6.45 3.16
C ARG A 193 6.70 7.60 2.93
N SER A 194 7.67 7.73 3.83
CA SER A 194 8.74 8.72 3.72
C SER A 194 10.00 8.13 3.14
N SER A 195 10.67 8.89 2.29
CA SER A 195 11.96 8.53 1.68
C SER A 195 12.87 9.75 1.64
N ASN A 196 14.08 9.58 1.12
CA ASN A 196 14.99 10.71 0.91
C ASN A 196 14.64 11.58 -0.32
N ALA A 197 13.48 11.35 -0.93
CA ALA A 197 12.97 12.05 -2.12
C ALA A 197 13.88 11.99 -3.36
N LEU A 198 14.89 11.12 -3.38
CA LEU A 198 15.78 10.93 -4.53
C LEU A 198 15.34 9.73 -5.35
N THR A 199 15.49 9.84 -6.66
CA THR A 199 15.21 8.74 -7.59
C THR A 199 16.50 8.00 -7.89
N TYR A 200 16.48 6.68 -7.75
CA TYR A 200 17.61 5.81 -8.03
C TYR A 200 17.27 4.80 -9.13
N THR A 201 18.27 4.43 -9.90
CA THR A 201 18.18 3.29 -10.81
C THR A 201 18.79 2.08 -10.13
N ILE A 202 17.94 1.11 -9.77
CA ILE A 202 18.37 -0.10 -9.08
C ILE A 202 18.78 -1.14 -10.10
N ALA A 203 20.05 -1.54 -10.08
CA ALA A 203 20.53 -2.63 -10.90
C ALA A 203 20.11 -3.99 -10.31
N PRO A 204 19.80 -5.01 -11.14
CA PRO A 204 19.45 -6.34 -10.62
C PRO A 204 20.50 -6.94 -9.68
N SER A 205 21.79 -6.61 -9.89
CA SER A 205 22.89 -7.05 -9.03
C SER A 205 22.83 -6.48 -7.61
N GLU A 206 22.20 -5.32 -7.39
CA GLU A 206 22.09 -4.66 -6.08
C GLU A 206 21.00 -5.30 -5.21
N MET A 207 20.05 -5.99 -5.85
CA MET A 207 19.01 -6.75 -5.16
C MET A 207 19.34 -8.24 -5.06
N ASN A 208 20.38 -8.70 -5.75
CA ASN A 208 20.74 -10.11 -5.74
C ASN A 208 21.40 -10.48 -4.41
N GLY A 209 20.87 -11.50 -3.74
CA GLY A 209 21.37 -11.97 -2.46
C GLY A 209 20.93 -11.15 -1.24
N VAL A 210 20.05 -10.18 -1.40
CA VAL A 210 19.43 -9.47 -0.28
C VAL A 210 18.54 -10.43 0.49
N ALA A 211 18.82 -10.60 1.79
CA ALA A 211 18.01 -11.44 2.66
C ALA A 211 16.82 -10.63 3.21
N VAL A 212 15.61 -11.12 2.97
CA VAL A 212 14.38 -10.56 3.53
C VAL A 212 13.75 -11.61 4.44
N ALA A 213 13.66 -11.31 5.74
CA ALA A 213 13.08 -12.20 6.74
C ALA A 213 11.59 -11.92 6.90
N ILE A 214 10.75 -12.92 6.67
CA ILE A 214 9.30 -12.81 6.81
C ILE A 214 8.84 -13.72 7.95
N THR A 215 8.33 -13.13 9.03
CA THR A 215 7.68 -13.91 10.09
C THR A 215 6.23 -14.21 9.67
N TYR A 216 5.88 -15.48 9.63
CA TYR A 216 4.57 -15.95 9.18
C TYR A 216 3.95 -16.95 10.14
N VAL A 217 2.66 -17.14 10.03
CA VAL A 217 1.93 -18.15 10.80
C VAL A 217 1.91 -19.47 10.01
N SER A 218 2.55 -20.49 10.54
CA SER A 218 2.56 -21.82 9.94
C SER A 218 1.20 -22.51 10.07
N ARG A 219 1.01 -23.62 9.34
CA ARG A 219 -0.22 -24.42 9.42
C ARG A 219 -0.53 -24.97 10.82
N LEU A 220 0.47 -25.04 11.67
CA LEU A 220 0.32 -25.47 13.06
C LEU A 220 -0.02 -24.31 14.00
N GLY A 221 -0.28 -23.09 13.46
CA GLY A 221 -0.55 -21.89 14.22
C GLY A 221 0.66 -21.34 14.98
N ARG A 222 1.88 -21.66 14.53
CA ARG A 222 3.13 -21.18 15.13
C ARG A 222 3.73 -20.09 14.26
N ASN A 223 4.31 -19.09 14.90
CA ASN A 223 5.11 -18.09 14.19
C ASN A 223 6.46 -18.71 13.82
N GLU A 224 6.79 -18.64 12.54
CA GLU A 224 8.05 -19.11 11.94
C GLU A 224 8.64 -17.97 11.09
N THR A 225 9.96 -17.94 10.91
CA THR A 225 10.66 -16.92 10.12
C THR A 225 11.55 -17.60 9.09
#